data_58b91d3cd00f5dd4378e8408f6c174c3
#
_entry.id   58b91d3cd00f5dd4378e8408f6c174c3
#
_cell.length_a   1.000
_cell.length_b   1.000
_cell.length_c   1.000
_cell.angle_alpha   90.00
_cell.angle_beta   90.00
_cell.angle_gamma   90.00
#
_symmetry.space_group_name_H-M   'P 1'
#
loop_
_entity.id
_entity.type
_entity.pdbx_description
1 polymer ?
#
loop_
_entity_poly.entity_id
_entity_poly.type
_entity_poly.pdbx_seq_one_letter_code
_entity_poly.pdbx_strand_id
1 'polypeptide(L)'
;DLARTPQNYGRFKTSRGSLLLAHGRDPYFDGWSDTIQLNYGNPELQQAMIGELLRIASQCDGVRCDMAMLVLPEVFERTWGIRSEHFWPKATAAVRKVSPDFVFMAEVYWDLEWTLQQQGFDYCYDKRLYDRLREGHARPVRDHLRAGLDYQSKLARFLENHDEPRAAATFTEEVHRAAAVITYLSPGLRFFHQGQLEGRLKRISPHLVRAPIEPVNDRLRRFYDRLLATLRHEVVRRGEWRQLDCVPAWSGNGSFENFVASEWRGSQGERLLSCINFSSNTGQCFIRFGDDAFRQQKWQLMD
;
A
#
# COMPACT_ATOMS: atom_id res chain seq x y z
N ASP A 1 3.71 -7.28 -34.46
CA ASP A 1 4.55 -6.66 -33.43
C ASP A 1 5.86 -7.40 -33.13
N LEU A 2 5.94 -8.73 -33.37
CA LEU A 2 7.16 -9.52 -33.12
C LEU A 2 8.45 -8.92 -33.75
N ALA A 3 8.31 -8.34 -34.94
CA ALA A 3 9.46 -7.71 -35.63
C ALA A 3 9.92 -6.40 -35.00
N ARG A 4 9.01 -5.70 -34.25
CA ARG A 4 9.28 -4.41 -33.61
C ARG A 4 9.75 -4.54 -32.18
N THR A 5 9.28 -5.53 -31.45
CA THR A 5 9.57 -5.75 -30.03
C THR A 5 9.83 -7.23 -29.73
N PRO A 6 10.90 -7.83 -30.30
CA PRO A 6 11.19 -9.26 -30.14
C PRO A 6 11.44 -9.65 -28.68
N GLN A 7 11.91 -8.72 -27.84
CA GLN A 7 12.15 -8.91 -26.42
C GLN A 7 10.87 -9.20 -25.62
N ASN A 8 9.70 -8.86 -26.15
CA ASN A 8 8.40 -9.12 -25.52
C ASN A 8 7.85 -10.52 -25.77
N TYR A 9 8.64 -11.39 -26.45
CA TYR A 9 8.24 -12.74 -26.80
C TYR A 9 9.33 -13.75 -26.50
N GLY A 10 8.94 -14.90 -25.96
CA GLY A 10 9.82 -16.04 -25.69
C GLY A 10 9.48 -17.27 -26.55
N ARG A 11 10.50 -18.04 -26.95
CA ARG A 11 10.32 -19.36 -27.56
C ARG A 11 10.34 -20.45 -26.49
N PHE A 12 9.26 -21.19 -26.39
CA PHE A 12 9.11 -22.26 -25.42
C PHE A 12 9.02 -23.61 -26.13
N LYS A 13 9.83 -24.57 -25.71
CA LYS A 13 9.78 -25.96 -26.22
C LYS A 13 8.67 -26.69 -25.45
N THR A 14 7.80 -27.37 -26.21
CA THR A 14 6.76 -28.22 -25.68
C THR A 14 6.82 -29.60 -26.32
N SER A 15 6.06 -30.56 -25.81
CA SER A 15 5.92 -31.90 -26.42
C SER A 15 5.33 -31.85 -27.84
N ARG A 16 4.67 -30.75 -28.21
CA ARG A 16 4.05 -30.53 -29.53
C ARG A 16 4.86 -29.64 -30.45
N GLY A 17 6.08 -29.25 -30.05
CA GLY A 17 6.95 -28.37 -30.82
C GLY A 17 7.32 -27.09 -30.13
N SER A 18 7.85 -26.11 -30.85
CA SER A 18 8.21 -24.79 -30.29
C SER A 18 7.06 -23.81 -30.46
N LEU A 19 6.66 -23.19 -29.34
CA LEU A 19 5.67 -22.13 -29.31
C LEU A 19 6.33 -20.77 -29.08
N LEU A 20 5.82 -19.74 -29.74
CA LEU A 20 6.13 -18.35 -29.48
C LEU A 20 5.05 -17.76 -28.61
N LEU A 21 5.40 -17.34 -27.38
CA LEU A 21 4.45 -16.80 -26.42
C LEU A 21 4.87 -15.38 -26.01
N ALA A 22 3.91 -14.51 -25.75
CA ALA A 22 4.15 -13.19 -25.21
C ALA A 22 4.55 -13.27 -23.73
N HIS A 23 5.49 -12.43 -23.32
CA HIS A 23 5.76 -12.16 -21.92
C HIS A 23 4.67 -11.23 -21.34
N GLY A 24 4.37 -11.37 -20.05
CA GLY A 24 3.54 -10.39 -19.34
C GLY A 24 4.18 -9.01 -19.40
N ARG A 25 3.39 -8.00 -19.59
CA ARG A 25 3.86 -6.60 -19.60
C ARG A 25 2.76 -5.64 -19.21
N ASP A 26 3.15 -4.44 -18.83
CA ASP A 26 2.26 -3.30 -18.71
C ASP A 26 2.25 -2.44 -20.01
N PRO A 27 1.41 -1.38 -20.08
CA PRO A 27 1.35 -0.52 -21.26
C PRO A 27 2.57 0.34 -21.51
N TYR A 28 3.51 0.45 -20.55
CA TYR A 28 4.59 1.46 -20.55
C TYR A 28 5.98 0.86 -20.68
N PHE A 29 6.18 -0.40 -20.28
CA PHE A 29 7.48 -1.06 -20.22
C PHE A 29 7.50 -2.34 -21.04
N ASP A 30 8.70 -2.83 -21.32
CA ASP A 30 8.93 -4.12 -21.97
C ASP A 30 8.49 -5.28 -21.09
N GLY A 31 8.24 -6.43 -21.72
CA GLY A 31 7.75 -7.64 -21.06
C GLY A 31 8.74 -8.22 -20.04
N TRP A 32 8.19 -8.78 -18.98
CA TRP A 32 8.96 -9.52 -17.97
C TRP A 32 9.29 -10.92 -18.50
N SER A 33 10.58 -11.19 -18.73
CA SER A 33 11.06 -12.42 -19.39
C SER A 33 10.80 -13.71 -18.60
N ASP A 34 10.47 -13.60 -17.32
CA ASP A 34 10.12 -14.70 -16.42
C ASP A 34 8.61 -14.98 -16.33
N THR A 35 7.82 -14.30 -17.16
CA THR A 35 6.36 -14.45 -17.19
C THR A 35 5.87 -14.91 -18.56
N ILE A 36 4.67 -15.49 -18.60
CA ILE A 36 3.90 -15.77 -19.82
C ILE A 36 2.56 -15.07 -19.70
N GLN A 37 2.21 -14.27 -20.71
CA GLN A 37 0.93 -13.56 -20.73
C GLN A 37 -0.22 -14.52 -20.99
N LEU A 38 -1.21 -14.47 -20.13
CA LEU A 38 -2.50 -15.14 -20.31
C LEU A 38 -3.49 -14.23 -21.06
N ASN A 39 -4.29 -14.80 -21.96
CA ASN A 39 -5.26 -14.03 -22.74
C ASN A 39 -6.58 -13.88 -21.99
N TYR A 40 -6.72 -12.82 -21.19
CA TYR A 40 -7.95 -12.52 -20.47
C TYR A 40 -9.13 -12.08 -21.35
N GLY A 41 -8.93 -11.90 -22.66
CA GLY A 41 -10.01 -11.79 -23.63
C GLY A 41 -10.72 -13.14 -23.91
N ASN A 42 -10.14 -14.25 -23.44
CA ASN A 42 -10.77 -15.58 -23.57
C ASN A 42 -11.62 -15.89 -22.32
N PRO A 43 -12.96 -16.05 -22.47
CA PRO A 43 -13.84 -16.36 -21.33
C PRO A 43 -13.54 -17.71 -20.65
N GLU A 44 -13.06 -18.71 -21.41
CA GLU A 44 -12.68 -20.01 -20.85
C GLU A 44 -11.45 -19.88 -19.94
N LEU A 45 -10.48 -19.02 -20.31
CA LEU A 45 -9.35 -18.70 -19.45
C LEU A 45 -9.83 -18.02 -18.16
N GLN A 46 -10.70 -17.02 -18.25
CA GLN A 46 -11.25 -16.35 -17.06
C GLN A 46 -11.92 -17.37 -16.12
N GLN A 47 -12.69 -18.29 -16.66
CA GLN A 47 -13.34 -19.35 -15.86
C GLN A 47 -12.31 -20.29 -15.22
N ALA A 48 -11.26 -20.68 -15.94
CA ALA A 48 -10.19 -21.50 -15.40
C ALA A 48 -9.43 -20.77 -14.25
N MET A 49 -9.16 -19.47 -14.40
CA MET A 49 -8.51 -18.66 -13.37
C MET A 49 -9.39 -18.46 -12.13
N ILE A 50 -10.72 -18.38 -12.30
CA ILE A 50 -11.65 -18.41 -11.16
C ILE A 50 -11.54 -19.76 -10.42
N GLY A 51 -11.46 -20.86 -11.16
CA GLY A 51 -11.24 -22.21 -10.60
C GLY A 51 -9.92 -22.29 -9.79
N GLU A 52 -8.84 -21.69 -10.29
CA GLU A 52 -7.57 -21.61 -9.54
C GLU A 52 -7.69 -20.79 -8.26
N LEU A 53 -8.39 -19.65 -8.30
CA LEU A 53 -8.63 -18.85 -7.10
C LEU A 53 -9.46 -19.61 -6.05
N LEU A 54 -10.45 -20.37 -6.46
CA LEU A 54 -11.23 -21.25 -5.57
C LEU A 54 -10.36 -22.35 -4.95
N ARG A 55 -9.43 -22.95 -5.73
CA ARG A 55 -8.46 -23.91 -5.23
C ARG A 55 -7.50 -23.27 -4.21
N ILE A 56 -7.02 -22.05 -4.47
CA ILE A 56 -6.17 -21.31 -3.54
C ILE A 56 -6.96 -20.97 -2.27
N ALA A 57 -8.20 -20.54 -2.37
CA ALA A 57 -9.04 -20.20 -1.23
C ALA A 57 -9.34 -21.39 -0.29
N SER A 58 -9.16 -22.62 -0.75
CA SER A 58 -9.21 -23.80 0.13
C SER A 58 -7.94 -24.03 0.97
N GLN A 59 -6.89 -23.23 0.77
CA GLN A 59 -5.57 -23.43 1.38
C GLN A 59 -5.07 -22.25 2.22
N CYS A 60 -5.72 -21.08 2.12
CA CYS A 60 -5.32 -19.86 2.84
C CYS A 60 -6.51 -18.91 3.04
N ASP A 61 -6.31 -17.88 3.85
CA ASP A 61 -7.35 -16.92 4.23
C ASP A 61 -7.40 -15.70 3.31
N GLY A 62 -6.48 -15.57 2.36
CA GLY A 62 -6.44 -14.45 1.42
C GLY A 62 -5.28 -14.52 0.45
N VAL A 63 -5.32 -13.65 -0.57
CA VAL A 63 -4.29 -13.57 -1.61
C VAL A 63 -3.85 -12.14 -1.86
N ARG A 64 -2.58 -11.97 -2.18
CA ARG A 64 -2.06 -10.78 -2.86
C ARG A 64 -2.05 -11.06 -4.35
N CYS A 65 -2.77 -10.26 -5.10
CA CYS A 65 -2.84 -10.35 -6.55
C CYS A 65 -1.79 -9.43 -7.17
N ASP A 66 -0.83 -10.05 -7.85
CA ASP A 66 0.25 -9.40 -8.55
C ASP A 66 -0.30 -8.55 -9.70
N MET A 67 0.11 -7.26 -9.77
CA MET A 67 -0.27 -6.34 -10.85
C MET A 67 -1.75 -6.44 -11.24
N ALA A 68 -2.63 -6.43 -10.24
CA ALA A 68 -4.07 -6.73 -10.41
C ALA A 68 -4.77 -5.85 -11.45
N MET A 69 -4.29 -4.62 -11.67
CA MET A 69 -4.86 -3.70 -12.65
C MET A 69 -4.62 -4.11 -14.10
N LEU A 70 -3.68 -5.02 -14.39
CA LEU A 70 -3.36 -5.43 -15.78
C LEU A 70 -4.48 -6.21 -16.46
N VAL A 71 -5.40 -6.79 -15.68
CA VAL A 71 -6.57 -7.51 -16.21
C VAL A 71 -7.85 -6.66 -16.21
N LEU A 72 -7.77 -5.38 -15.82
CA LEU A 72 -8.88 -4.45 -16.06
C LEU A 72 -9.09 -4.28 -17.57
N PRO A 73 -10.33 -4.32 -18.07
CA PRO A 73 -10.61 -4.28 -19.50
C PRO A 73 -9.90 -3.16 -20.26
N GLU A 74 -9.91 -1.95 -19.70
CA GLU A 74 -9.32 -0.76 -20.31
C GLU A 74 -7.79 -0.85 -20.36
N VAL A 75 -7.16 -1.43 -19.33
CA VAL A 75 -5.71 -1.63 -19.26
C VAL A 75 -5.30 -2.77 -20.20
N PHE A 76 -6.05 -3.87 -20.20
CA PHE A 76 -5.79 -5.02 -21.05
C PHE A 76 -5.92 -4.68 -22.54
N GLU A 77 -7.01 -3.98 -22.93
CA GLU A 77 -7.22 -3.53 -24.31
C GLU A 77 -6.10 -2.55 -24.76
N ARG A 78 -5.71 -1.59 -23.90
CA ARG A 78 -4.61 -0.67 -24.19
C ARG A 78 -3.27 -1.39 -24.39
N THR A 79 -3.01 -2.44 -23.61
CA THR A 79 -1.75 -3.18 -23.65
C THR A 79 -1.67 -4.14 -24.83
N TRP A 80 -2.78 -4.84 -25.12
CA TRP A 80 -2.81 -6.00 -26.03
C TRP A 80 -3.66 -5.79 -27.29
N GLY A 81 -4.48 -4.73 -27.35
CA GLY A 81 -5.47 -4.53 -28.41
C GLY A 81 -6.61 -5.57 -28.39
N ILE A 82 -6.79 -6.23 -27.27
CA ILE A 82 -7.80 -7.31 -27.09
C ILE A 82 -8.81 -6.86 -26.07
N ARG A 83 -10.09 -6.89 -26.43
CA ARG A 83 -11.19 -6.63 -25.49
C ARG A 83 -11.38 -7.80 -24.53
N SER A 84 -11.66 -7.48 -23.27
CA SER A 84 -11.97 -8.44 -22.23
C SER A 84 -13.19 -8.01 -21.43
N GLU A 85 -13.85 -8.97 -20.80
CA GLU A 85 -14.86 -8.67 -19.78
C GLU A 85 -14.20 -8.43 -18.42
N HIS A 86 -14.95 -7.81 -17.50
CA HIS A 86 -14.52 -7.63 -16.12
C HIS A 86 -14.29 -8.98 -15.42
N PHE A 87 -13.05 -9.27 -15.10
CA PHE A 87 -12.64 -10.50 -14.41
C PHE A 87 -12.89 -10.43 -12.90
N TRP A 88 -12.39 -9.37 -12.24
CA TRP A 88 -12.35 -9.30 -10.78
C TRP A 88 -13.72 -9.38 -10.10
N PRO A 89 -14.79 -8.69 -10.55
CA PRO A 89 -16.09 -8.81 -9.91
C PRO A 89 -16.63 -10.25 -9.91
N LYS A 90 -16.40 -10.99 -10.99
CA LYS A 90 -16.79 -12.39 -11.10
C LYS A 90 -15.95 -13.29 -10.19
N ALA A 91 -14.64 -13.06 -10.17
CA ALA A 91 -13.67 -13.84 -9.40
C ALA A 91 -13.84 -13.65 -7.88
N THR A 92 -13.92 -12.40 -7.42
CA THR A 92 -14.11 -12.09 -5.99
C THR A 92 -15.44 -12.59 -5.46
N ALA A 93 -16.53 -12.42 -6.25
CA ALA A 93 -17.84 -12.95 -5.89
C ALA A 93 -17.88 -14.48 -5.82
N ALA A 94 -17.22 -15.17 -6.77
CA ALA A 94 -17.17 -16.63 -6.76
C ALA A 94 -16.44 -17.18 -5.52
N VAL A 95 -15.29 -16.58 -5.17
CA VAL A 95 -14.51 -16.98 -3.98
C VAL A 95 -15.30 -16.69 -2.69
N ARG A 96 -15.88 -15.50 -2.54
CA ARG A 96 -16.65 -15.13 -1.33
C ARG A 96 -17.92 -15.95 -1.14
N LYS A 97 -18.45 -16.54 -2.20
CA LYS A 97 -19.58 -17.47 -2.07
C LYS A 97 -19.23 -18.72 -1.26
N VAL A 98 -17.97 -19.16 -1.31
CA VAL A 98 -17.49 -20.37 -0.61
C VAL A 98 -16.64 -20.02 0.62
N SER A 99 -15.98 -18.87 0.63
CA SER A 99 -15.13 -18.35 1.70
C SER A 99 -15.44 -16.87 1.93
N PRO A 100 -16.49 -16.53 2.70
CA PRO A 100 -17.00 -15.16 2.84
C PRO A 100 -15.95 -14.16 3.37
N ASP A 101 -15.06 -14.60 4.26
CA ASP A 101 -14.05 -13.78 4.90
C ASP A 101 -12.70 -13.76 4.15
N PHE A 102 -12.65 -14.34 2.95
CA PHE A 102 -11.42 -14.39 2.15
C PHE A 102 -10.96 -13.00 1.72
N VAL A 103 -9.72 -12.66 2.03
CA VAL A 103 -9.15 -11.33 1.80
C VAL A 103 -8.46 -11.24 0.44
N PHE A 104 -8.83 -10.23 -0.33
CA PHE A 104 -8.16 -9.86 -1.57
C PHE A 104 -7.33 -8.58 -1.39
N MET A 105 -6.03 -8.66 -1.63
CA MET A 105 -5.12 -7.51 -1.65
C MET A 105 -4.55 -7.32 -3.06
N ALA A 106 -4.72 -6.13 -3.62
CA ALA A 106 -4.20 -5.79 -4.95
C ALA A 106 -2.85 -5.10 -4.86
N GLU A 107 -1.90 -5.58 -5.62
CA GLU A 107 -0.87 -4.69 -6.12
C GLU A 107 -1.47 -3.84 -7.25
N VAL A 108 -1.35 -2.52 -7.12
CA VAL A 108 -1.98 -1.57 -8.04
C VAL A 108 -1.21 -0.28 -8.12
N TYR A 109 -1.23 0.32 -9.31
CA TYR A 109 -0.60 1.59 -9.65
C TYR A 109 -1.55 2.44 -10.51
N TRP A 110 -1.12 3.66 -10.88
CA TRP A 110 -1.77 4.57 -11.84
C TRP A 110 -3.15 5.09 -11.38
N ASP A 111 -3.32 5.29 -10.08
CA ASP A 111 -4.57 5.77 -9.47
C ASP A 111 -5.78 4.84 -9.72
N LEU A 112 -5.52 3.53 -9.88
CA LEU A 112 -6.55 2.52 -10.10
C LEU A 112 -7.00 1.81 -8.81
N GLU A 113 -6.52 2.25 -7.64
CA GLU A 113 -6.85 1.70 -6.32
C GLU A 113 -8.36 1.70 -6.09
N TRP A 114 -9.01 2.85 -6.33
CA TRP A 114 -10.47 2.97 -6.18
C TRP A 114 -11.22 2.00 -7.10
N THR A 115 -10.80 1.88 -8.37
CA THR A 115 -11.41 0.97 -9.33
C THR A 115 -11.36 -0.47 -8.84
N LEU A 116 -10.22 -0.94 -8.32
CA LEU A 116 -10.10 -2.30 -7.79
C LEU A 116 -10.86 -2.49 -6.48
N GLN A 117 -10.91 -1.49 -5.60
CA GLN A 117 -11.73 -1.51 -4.40
C GLN A 117 -13.22 -1.73 -4.75
N GLN A 118 -13.73 -1.08 -5.82
CA GLN A 118 -15.11 -1.28 -6.30
C GLN A 118 -15.32 -2.65 -6.95
N GLN A 119 -14.25 -3.31 -7.40
CA GLN A 119 -14.31 -4.66 -7.99
C GLN A 119 -14.10 -5.79 -6.96
N GLY A 120 -14.14 -5.46 -5.67
CA GLY A 120 -14.17 -6.42 -4.59
C GLY A 120 -12.84 -6.67 -3.88
N PHE A 121 -11.83 -5.84 -4.09
CA PHE A 121 -10.61 -5.89 -3.28
C PHE A 121 -10.83 -5.25 -1.91
N ASP A 122 -10.38 -5.94 -0.87
CA ASP A 122 -10.41 -5.44 0.50
C ASP A 122 -9.31 -4.43 0.75
N TYR A 123 -8.14 -4.66 0.13
CA TYR A 123 -7.00 -3.78 0.24
C TYR A 123 -6.29 -3.57 -1.10
N CYS A 124 -5.81 -2.36 -1.31
CA CYS A 124 -5.00 -1.95 -2.46
C CYS A 124 -3.71 -1.31 -1.97
N TYR A 125 -2.57 -1.58 -2.61
CA TYR A 125 -1.29 -0.96 -2.27
C TYR A 125 -1.41 0.57 -2.31
N ASP A 126 -0.90 1.24 -1.27
CA ASP A 126 -0.81 2.70 -1.21
C ASP A 126 0.57 3.19 -1.67
N LYS A 127 0.87 2.96 -2.94
CA LYS A 127 2.11 3.42 -3.56
C LYS A 127 2.22 4.94 -3.55
N ARG A 128 1.09 5.64 -3.66
CA ARG A 128 1.04 7.10 -3.67
C ARG A 128 1.52 7.72 -2.36
N LEU A 129 1.09 7.18 -1.21
CA LEU A 129 1.60 7.68 0.07
C LEU A 129 3.10 7.43 0.18
N TYR A 130 3.56 6.22 -0.18
CA TYR A 130 4.98 5.86 -0.16
C TYR A 130 5.83 6.83 -1.00
N ASP A 131 5.42 7.14 -2.24
CA ASP A 131 6.15 8.05 -3.11
C ASP A 131 6.18 9.48 -2.55
N ARG A 132 5.06 9.99 -2.03
CA ARG A 132 4.99 11.32 -1.39
C ARG A 132 5.85 11.42 -0.14
N LEU A 133 5.96 10.35 0.64
CA LEU A 133 6.89 10.32 1.78
C LEU A 133 8.35 10.36 1.33
N ARG A 134 8.69 9.70 0.22
CA ARG A 134 10.04 9.78 -0.37
C ARG A 134 10.37 11.17 -0.92
N GLU A 135 9.40 11.87 -1.48
CA GLU A 135 9.56 13.26 -1.94
C GLU A 135 9.83 14.22 -0.77
N GLY A 136 9.45 13.87 0.46
CA GLY A 136 9.79 14.60 1.67
C GLY A 136 8.98 15.87 1.91
N HIS A 137 7.80 16.00 1.30
CA HIS A 137 6.93 17.18 1.44
C HIS A 137 5.65 16.87 2.21
N ALA A 138 5.39 17.60 3.29
CA ALA A 138 4.22 17.37 4.15
C ALA A 138 2.88 17.66 3.45
N ARG A 139 2.81 18.67 2.57
CA ARG A 139 1.56 19.06 1.91
C ARG A 139 0.98 17.96 1.03
N PRO A 140 1.72 17.34 0.08
CA PRO A 140 1.21 16.22 -0.70
C PRO A 140 0.77 15.03 0.16
N VAL A 141 1.45 14.78 1.27
CA VAL A 141 1.07 13.74 2.24
C VAL A 141 -0.28 14.07 2.89
N ARG A 142 -0.45 15.31 3.40
CA ARG A 142 -1.74 15.77 3.95
C ARG A 142 -2.88 15.66 2.95
N ASP A 143 -2.63 16.10 1.70
CA ASP A 143 -3.65 16.10 0.67
C ASP A 143 -4.09 14.67 0.31
N HIS A 144 -3.18 13.70 0.34
CA HIS A 144 -3.50 12.29 0.18
C HIS A 144 -4.38 11.75 1.32
N LEU A 145 -4.06 12.13 2.56
CA LEU A 145 -4.78 11.66 3.74
C LEU A 145 -6.18 12.31 3.91
N ARG A 146 -6.53 13.31 3.10
CA ARG A 146 -7.87 13.96 3.09
C ARG A 146 -8.94 13.16 2.35
N ALA A 147 -8.55 12.12 1.60
CA ALA A 147 -9.54 11.27 0.93
C ALA A 147 -10.49 10.62 1.95
N GLY A 148 -11.68 10.25 1.50
CA GLY A 148 -12.72 9.65 2.35
C GLY A 148 -12.26 8.37 3.05
N LEU A 149 -12.82 8.11 4.24
CA LEU A 149 -12.45 6.94 5.03
C LEU A 149 -12.81 5.62 4.36
N ASP A 150 -13.85 5.59 3.53
CA ASP A 150 -14.24 4.46 2.70
C ASP A 150 -13.11 4.02 1.75
N TYR A 151 -12.38 4.99 1.18
CA TYR A 151 -11.18 4.74 0.38
C TYR A 151 -9.95 4.42 1.24
N GLN A 152 -9.70 5.25 2.27
CA GLN A 152 -8.50 5.18 3.11
C GLN A 152 -8.40 3.85 3.90
N SER A 153 -9.53 3.32 4.37
CA SER A 153 -9.58 2.08 5.15
C SER A 153 -9.23 0.84 4.33
N LYS A 154 -9.31 0.94 3.01
CA LYS A 154 -9.00 -0.12 2.06
C LYS A 154 -7.63 0.02 1.39
N LEU A 155 -6.72 0.80 1.98
CA LEU A 155 -5.34 0.91 1.51
C LEU A 155 -4.41 0.04 2.33
N ALA A 156 -3.52 -0.69 1.65
CA ALA A 156 -2.42 -1.42 2.27
C ALA A 156 -1.20 -0.49 2.32
N ARG A 157 -0.84 -0.04 3.52
CA ARG A 157 0.18 0.97 3.76
C ARG A 157 1.51 0.37 4.12
N PHE A 158 2.56 0.79 3.42
CA PHE A 158 3.90 0.27 3.58
C PHE A 158 4.97 1.37 3.42
N LEU A 159 6.17 1.11 3.94
CA LEU A 159 7.38 1.92 3.71
C LEU A 159 8.41 1.19 2.86
N GLU A 160 8.27 -0.10 2.72
CA GLU A 160 9.04 -0.97 1.84
C GLU A 160 8.25 -2.23 1.55
N ASN A 161 8.58 -2.88 0.47
CA ASN A 161 8.13 -4.23 0.13
C ASN A 161 9.27 -4.97 -0.61
N HIS A 162 9.00 -6.11 -1.24
CA HIS A 162 10.01 -6.88 -1.97
C HIS A 162 10.49 -6.20 -3.26
N ASP A 163 9.72 -5.26 -3.82
CA ASP A 163 10.05 -4.53 -5.06
C ASP A 163 10.70 -3.17 -4.80
N GLU A 164 10.35 -2.53 -3.68
CA GLU A 164 10.88 -1.21 -3.33
C GLU A 164 12.24 -1.30 -2.62
N PRO A 165 13.05 -0.24 -2.65
CA PRO A 165 14.22 -0.14 -1.80
C PRO A 165 13.85 -0.26 -0.32
N ARG A 166 14.80 -0.74 0.50
CA ARG A 166 14.63 -0.81 1.94
C ARG A 166 14.38 0.58 2.53
N ALA A 167 13.44 0.70 3.44
CA ALA A 167 13.10 1.97 4.09
C ALA A 167 14.31 2.61 4.79
N ALA A 168 15.12 1.80 5.49
CA ALA A 168 16.33 2.27 6.15
C ALA A 168 17.45 2.71 5.18
N ALA A 169 17.38 2.31 3.90
CA ALA A 169 18.29 2.81 2.86
C ALA A 169 17.72 4.02 2.11
N THR A 170 16.39 4.24 2.19
CA THR A 170 15.68 5.30 1.48
C THR A 170 15.61 6.58 2.31
N PHE A 171 15.36 6.46 3.62
CA PHE A 171 15.14 7.56 4.54
C PHE A 171 16.29 7.70 5.54
N THR A 172 16.63 8.94 5.93
CA THR A 172 17.42 9.14 7.16
C THR A 172 16.65 8.60 8.35
N GLU A 173 17.31 8.31 9.47
CA GLU A 173 16.65 7.68 10.62
C GLU A 173 15.47 8.52 11.16
N GLU A 174 15.61 9.85 11.19
CA GLU A 174 14.56 10.78 11.64
C GLU A 174 13.38 10.77 10.69
N VAL A 175 13.62 10.87 9.37
CA VAL A 175 12.58 10.85 8.35
C VAL A 175 11.91 9.47 8.31
N HIS A 176 12.68 8.38 8.49
CA HIS A 176 12.14 7.02 8.58
C HIS A 176 11.11 6.90 9.71
N ARG A 177 11.46 7.40 10.91
CA ARG A 177 10.54 7.38 12.05
C ARG A 177 9.29 8.23 11.80
N ALA A 178 9.44 9.42 11.27
CA ALA A 178 8.32 10.30 10.90
C ALA A 178 7.40 9.65 9.86
N ALA A 179 7.98 9.11 8.79
CA ALA A 179 7.25 8.40 7.75
C ALA A 179 6.53 7.15 8.30
N ALA A 180 7.16 6.39 9.21
CA ALA A 180 6.54 5.23 9.84
C ALA A 180 5.33 5.59 10.69
N VAL A 181 5.42 6.68 11.48
CA VAL A 181 4.28 7.17 12.28
C VAL A 181 3.14 7.59 11.36
N ILE A 182 3.41 8.36 10.31
CA ILE A 182 2.40 8.77 9.33
C ILE A 182 1.74 7.54 8.69
N THR A 183 2.54 6.61 8.19
CA THR A 183 2.07 5.42 7.47
C THR A 183 1.22 4.53 8.34
N TYR A 184 1.72 4.15 9.52
CA TYR A 184 1.11 3.09 10.32
C TYR A 184 0.07 3.56 11.34
N LEU A 185 0.02 4.87 11.65
CA LEU A 185 -1.09 5.46 12.40
C LEU A 185 -2.23 5.98 11.51
N SER A 186 -2.10 5.89 10.19
CA SER A 186 -3.21 6.13 9.26
C SER A 186 -4.12 4.91 9.17
N PRO A 187 -5.40 5.07 8.73
CA PRO A 187 -6.32 3.95 8.54
C PRO A 187 -5.86 3.01 7.40
N GLY A 188 -6.37 1.79 7.38
CA GLY A 188 -6.04 0.78 6.39
C GLY A 188 -5.21 -0.38 6.94
N LEU A 189 -4.79 -1.29 6.05
CA LEU A 189 -3.94 -2.42 6.39
C LEU A 189 -2.50 -1.95 6.60
N ARG A 190 -1.91 -2.35 7.73
CA ARG A 190 -0.50 -2.07 8.04
C ARG A 190 0.38 -3.19 7.50
N PHE A 191 1.07 -2.92 6.42
CA PHE A 191 1.90 -3.90 5.73
C PHE A 191 3.38 -3.67 6.09
N PHE A 192 3.96 -4.60 6.87
CA PHE A 192 5.37 -4.61 7.23
C PHE A 192 6.11 -5.65 6.42
N HIS A 193 7.28 -5.28 5.90
CA HIS A 193 8.16 -6.19 5.19
C HIS A 193 9.20 -6.81 6.13
N GLN A 194 9.55 -8.07 5.91
CA GLN A 194 10.55 -8.77 6.72
C GLN A 194 11.90 -8.05 6.68
N GLY A 195 12.46 -7.76 7.84
CA GLY A 195 13.73 -7.04 7.98
C GLY A 195 13.58 -5.52 8.12
N GLN A 196 12.38 -4.97 7.94
CA GLN A 196 12.09 -3.56 8.13
C GLN A 196 12.29 -3.14 9.61
N LEU A 197 11.80 -3.93 10.53
CA LEU A 197 11.90 -3.66 11.97
C LEU A 197 13.34 -3.71 12.48
N GLU A 198 14.18 -4.50 11.83
CA GLU A 198 15.62 -4.61 12.09
C GLU A 198 16.44 -3.52 11.39
N GLY A 199 15.81 -2.70 10.54
CA GLY A 199 16.49 -1.65 9.79
C GLY A 199 17.47 -2.18 8.74
N ARG A 200 17.13 -3.28 8.06
CA ARG A 200 17.96 -3.84 6.98
C ARG A 200 18.06 -2.87 5.82
N LEU A 201 19.26 -2.80 5.23
CA LEU A 201 19.61 -1.87 4.15
C LEU A 201 19.60 -2.51 2.76
N LYS A 202 19.87 -3.81 2.68
CA LYS A 202 20.02 -4.48 1.40
C LYS A 202 18.68 -5.03 0.92
N ARG A 203 18.28 -4.58 -0.27
CA ARG A 203 17.18 -5.21 -1.00
C ARG A 203 17.60 -6.60 -1.46
N ILE A 204 16.72 -7.57 -1.29
CA ILE A 204 16.94 -8.94 -1.72
C ILE A 204 16.01 -9.20 -2.90
N SER A 205 16.56 -9.71 -4.00
CA SER A 205 15.73 -10.18 -5.12
C SER A 205 14.93 -11.41 -4.68
N PRO A 206 13.61 -11.48 -4.99
CA PRO A 206 12.78 -12.65 -4.69
C PRO A 206 13.28 -13.94 -5.40
N HIS A 207 14.10 -13.81 -6.45
CA HIS A 207 14.71 -14.94 -7.16
C HIS A 207 15.93 -15.54 -6.45
N LEU A 208 16.42 -14.92 -5.37
CA LEU A 208 17.59 -15.41 -4.64
C LEU A 208 17.20 -16.29 -3.47
N VAL A 209 17.93 -17.42 -3.31
CA VAL A 209 17.75 -18.36 -2.21
C VAL A 209 18.45 -17.88 -0.92
N ARG A 210 19.36 -16.92 -1.03
CA ARG A 210 20.20 -16.43 0.08
C ARG A 210 19.91 -14.97 0.41
N ALA A 211 19.81 -14.68 1.70
CA ALA A 211 19.76 -13.32 2.21
C ALA A 211 21.11 -12.93 2.83
N PRO A 212 21.56 -11.67 2.70
CA PRO A 212 22.74 -11.19 3.41
C PRO A 212 22.47 -11.16 4.92
N ILE A 213 23.50 -11.44 5.70
CA ILE A 213 23.49 -11.21 7.14
C ILE A 213 23.78 -9.72 7.35
N GLU A 214 22.88 -9.04 8.02
CA GLU A 214 23.00 -7.62 8.37
C GLU A 214 22.79 -7.45 9.87
N PRO A 215 23.57 -6.58 10.55
CA PRO A 215 23.34 -6.27 11.95
C PRO A 215 22.00 -5.58 12.15
N VAL A 216 21.40 -5.78 13.31
CA VAL A 216 20.18 -5.07 13.70
C VAL A 216 20.51 -3.62 14.04
N ASN A 217 19.73 -2.68 13.53
CA ASN A 217 19.75 -1.30 13.99
C ASN A 217 18.91 -1.19 15.27
N ASP A 218 19.55 -1.22 16.43
CA ASP A 218 18.87 -1.21 17.73
C ASP A 218 18.03 0.04 17.98
N ARG A 219 18.37 1.19 17.37
CA ARG A 219 17.57 2.42 17.51
C ARG A 219 16.25 2.30 16.76
N LEU A 220 16.29 1.84 15.50
CA LEU A 220 15.07 1.57 14.71
C LEU A 220 14.27 0.44 15.34
N ARG A 221 14.90 -0.63 15.82
CA ARG A 221 14.20 -1.73 16.48
C ARG A 221 13.41 -1.25 17.70
N ARG A 222 14.04 -0.50 18.61
CA ARG A 222 13.34 0.07 19.77
C ARG A 222 12.22 1.04 19.38
N PHE A 223 12.41 1.81 18.32
CA PHE A 223 11.35 2.67 17.78
C PHE A 223 10.17 1.83 17.29
N TYR A 224 10.40 0.80 16.49
CA TYR A 224 9.32 -0.07 15.99
C TYR A 224 8.65 -0.84 17.12
N ASP A 225 9.37 -1.29 18.13
CA ASP A 225 8.76 -1.96 19.30
C ASP A 225 7.75 -1.03 19.99
N ARG A 226 8.07 0.26 20.15
CA ARG A 226 7.14 1.27 20.69
C ARG A 226 5.98 1.54 19.73
N LEU A 227 6.24 1.71 18.45
CA LEU A 227 5.20 1.91 17.46
C LEU A 227 4.22 0.73 17.44
N LEU A 228 4.73 -0.51 17.42
CA LEU A 228 3.88 -1.71 17.47
C LEU A 228 3.08 -1.81 18.77
N ALA A 229 3.64 -1.38 19.91
CA ALA A 229 2.90 -1.28 21.16
C ALA A 229 1.75 -0.26 21.03
N THR A 230 2.02 0.92 20.47
CA THR A 230 1.00 1.95 20.20
C THR A 230 -0.10 1.44 19.27
N LEU A 231 0.24 0.71 18.21
CA LEU A 231 -0.74 0.14 17.28
C LEU A 231 -1.65 -0.93 17.90
N ARG A 232 -1.29 -1.48 19.07
CA ARG A 232 -2.12 -2.44 19.82
C ARG A 232 -3.16 -1.78 20.72
N HIS A 233 -3.04 -0.46 20.97
CA HIS A 233 -4.03 0.26 21.78
C HIS A 233 -5.41 0.16 21.16
N GLU A 234 -6.41 -0.02 22.01
CA GLU A 234 -7.80 -0.19 21.59
C GLU A 234 -8.29 0.99 20.76
N VAL A 235 -7.88 2.22 21.13
CA VAL A 235 -8.22 3.45 20.41
C VAL A 235 -7.74 3.42 18.95
N VAL A 236 -6.59 2.78 18.64
CA VAL A 236 -6.08 2.66 17.27
C VAL A 236 -6.72 1.49 16.52
N ARG A 237 -7.14 0.45 17.26
CA ARG A 237 -7.70 -0.75 16.66
C ARG A 237 -9.17 -0.64 16.32
N ARG A 238 -9.93 0.12 17.12
CA ARG A 238 -11.39 0.21 17.05
C ARG A 238 -11.93 1.63 17.06
N GLY A 239 -11.06 2.62 17.23
CA GLY A 239 -11.44 4.03 17.24
C GLY A 239 -11.71 4.57 15.84
N GLU A 240 -12.18 5.80 15.82
CA GLU A 240 -12.40 6.58 14.61
C GLU A 240 -11.18 7.46 14.32
N TRP A 241 -10.67 7.37 13.11
CA TRP A 241 -9.56 8.19 12.66
C TRP A 241 -10.07 9.46 11.97
N ARG A 242 -9.36 10.59 12.22
CA ARG A 242 -9.48 11.78 11.38
C ARG A 242 -8.17 12.52 11.24
N GLN A 243 -7.98 13.15 10.10
CA GLN A 243 -6.92 14.12 9.91
C GLN A 243 -7.28 15.43 10.62
N LEU A 244 -6.26 16.10 11.17
CA LEU A 244 -6.42 17.40 11.84
C LEU A 244 -5.76 18.51 11.02
N ASP A 245 -6.35 19.69 11.04
CA ASP A 245 -5.78 20.86 10.41
C ASP A 245 -4.67 21.49 11.25
N CYS A 246 -3.51 21.69 10.64
CA CYS A 246 -2.44 22.51 11.17
C CYS A 246 -2.60 23.94 10.63
N VAL A 247 -2.53 24.92 11.52
CA VAL A 247 -2.69 26.34 11.17
C VAL A 247 -1.53 27.17 11.73
N PRO A 248 -1.28 28.37 11.18
CA PRO A 248 -0.22 29.26 11.68
C PRO A 248 -0.33 29.51 13.19
N ALA A 249 0.78 29.40 13.91
CA ALA A 249 0.87 29.74 15.34
C ALA A 249 0.89 31.26 15.58
N TRP A 250 1.26 32.04 14.55
CA TRP A 250 1.22 33.52 14.54
C TRP A 250 1.07 34.02 13.08
N SER A 251 0.77 35.29 12.91
CA SER A 251 0.67 35.91 11.58
C SER A 251 2.00 35.82 10.83
N GLY A 252 1.97 35.28 9.61
CA GLY A 252 3.18 35.08 8.78
C GLY A 252 3.97 33.79 9.05
N ASN A 253 3.54 32.94 10.01
CA ASN A 253 4.17 31.64 10.22
C ASN A 253 3.79 30.67 9.08
N GLY A 254 4.74 30.39 8.17
CA GLY A 254 4.61 29.38 7.11
C GLY A 254 5.03 27.98 7.54
N SER A 255 5.69 27.80 8.68
CA SER A 255 6.22 26.49 9.10
C SER A 255 5.12 25.48 9.46
N PHE A 256 3.89 25.94 9.71
CA PHE A 256 2.75 25.05 9.95
C PHE A 256 2.48 24.08 8.77
N GLU A 257 2.87 24.46 7.57
CA GLU A 257 2.72 23.62 6.38
C GLU A 257 3.58 22.36 6.40
N ASN A 258 4.60 22.32 7.25
CA ASN A 258 5.48 21.16 7.42
C ASN A 258 4.89 20.07 8.32
N PHE A 259 3.74 20.32 8.94
CA PHE A 259 3.15 19.39 9.89
C PHE A 259 2.08 18.51 9.25
N VAL A 260 2.06 17.25 9.69
CA VAL A 260 1.00 16.28 9.44
C VAL A 260 0.42 15.90 10.80
N ALA A 261 -0.88 16.13 11.00
CA ALA A 261 -1.54 15.83 12.26
C ALA A 261 -2.78 14.98 12.03
N SER A 262 -3.00 14.05 12.94
CA SER A 262 -4.20 13.19 12.95
C SER A 262 -4.53 12.73 14.36
N GLU A 263 -5.73 12.25 14.56
CA GLU A 263 -6.12 11.60 15.81
C GLU A 263 -6.93 10.32 15.57
N TRP A 264 -6.83 9.44 16.53
CA TRP A 264 -7.75 8.35 16.75
C TRP A 264 -8.60 8.66 17.98
N ARG A 265 -9.91 8.41 17.91
CA ARG A 265 -10.85 8.58 19.02
C ARG A 265 -11.45 7.25 19.39
N GLY A 266 -11.35 6.89 20.65
CA GLY A 266 -12.02 5.74 21.21
C GLY A 266 -13.45 6.07 21.64
N SER A 267 -14.25 5.03 21.84
CA SER A 267 -15.66 5.12 22.22
C SER A 267 -15.88 5.67 23.63
N GLN A 268 -14.86 5.63 24.49
CA GLN A 268 -14.93 6.13 25.86
C GLN A 268 -14.29 7.51 26.03
N GLY A 269 -13.98 8.18 24.92
CA GLY A 269 -13.45 9.53 24.91
C GLY A 269 -11.91 9.63 24.94
N GLU A 270 -11.21 8.49 25.03
CA GLU A 270 -9.75 8.47 24.87
C GLU A 270 -9.33 8.90 23.48
N ARG A 271 -8.17 9.56 23.39
CA ARG A 271 -7.64 10.07 22.14
C ARG A 271 -6.16 9.74 22.01
N LEU A 272 -5.74 9.35 20.81
CA LEU A 272 -4.34 9.27 20.43
C LEU A 272 -4.08 10.32 19.36
N LEU A 273 -3.24 11.31 19.70
CA LEU A 273 -2.84 12.40 18.81
C LEU A 273 -1.51 12.05 18.17
N SER A 274 -1.44 12.19 16.86
CA SER A 274 -0.20 12.16 16.08
C SER A 274 0.06 13.55 15.49
N CYS A 275 1.22 14.12 15.77
CA CYS A 275 1.66 15.41 15.24
C CYS A 275 3.11 15.31 14.82
N ILE A 276 3.36 15.35 13.52
CA ILE A 276 4.67 15.14 12.93
C ILE A 276 5.13 16.39 12.18
N ASN A 277 6.27 16.94 12.55
CA ASN A 277 7.01 17.86 11.69
C ASN A 277 7.75 17.06 10.62
N PHE A 278 7.20 17.05 9.39
CA PHE A 278 7.78 16.32 8.25
C PHE A 278 8.68 17.25 7.44
N SER A 279 9.65 17.85 8.10
CA SER A 279 10.72 18.65 7.49
C SER A 279 11.98 18.60 8.32
N SER A 280 13.11 19.03 7.74
CA SER A 280 14.39 19.18 8.45
C SER A 280 14.47 20.44 9.30
N ASN A 281 13.51 21.36 9.19
CA ASN A 281 13.52 22.65 9.87
C ASN A 281 12.68 22.61 11.14
N THR A 282 13.10 23.35 12.15
CA THR A 282 12.25 23.61 13.32
C THR A 282 11.01 24.38 12.89
N GLY A 283 9.85 23.94 13.35
CA GLY A 283 8.56 24.55 13.01
C GLY A 283 7.63 24.60 14.21
N GLN A 284 6.56 25.34 14.04
CA GLN A 284 5.48 25.45 15.03
C GLN A 284 4.12 25.58 14.31
N CYS A 285 3.10 25.00 14.89
CA CYS A 285 1.73 25.14 14.42
C CYS A 285 0.76 25.08 15.58
N PHE A 286 -0.46 25.56 15.37
CA PHE A 286 -1.62 25.14 16.15
C PHE A 286 -2.35 24.01 15.44
N ILE A 287 -2.91 23.09 16.22
CA ILE A 287 -3.75 22.01 15.71
C ILE A 287 -5.20 22.33 16.05
N ARG A 288 -6.09 22.30 15.04
CA ARG A 288 -7.52 22.50 15.20
C ARG A 288 -8.22 21.15 15.39
N PHE A 289 -8.87 20.98 16.52
CA PHE A 289 -9.65 19.78 16.82
C PHE A 289 -11.09 19.83 16.28
N GLY A 290 -11.62 21.02 16.00
CA GLY A 290 -12.96 21.20 15.40
C GLY A 290 -14.13 20.83 16.33
N ASP A 291 -13.87 20.59 17.60
CA ASP A 291 -14.87 20.28 18.62
C ASP A 291 -14.53 20.94 19.96
N ASP A 292 -15.53 21.04 20.84
CA ASP A 292 -15.41 21.66 22.17
C ASP A 292 -14.88 20.68 23.23
N ALA A 293 -14.44 19.49 22.86
CA ALA A 293 -14.08 18.42 23.81
C ALA A 293 -12.96 18.83 24.78
N PHE A 294 -12.05 19.72 24.35
CA PHE A 294 -10.99 20.24 25.22
C PHE A 294 -11.39 21.40 26.11
N ARG A 295 -12.57 22.00 25.92
CA ARG A 295 -13.03 23.17 26.70
C ARG A 295 -13.68 22.82 28.03
N GLN A 296 -14.22 21.61 28.15
CA GLN A 296 -15.08 21.23 29.28
C GLN A 296 -14.45 20.24 30.26
N GLN A 297 -13.28 19.69 29.94
CA GLN A 297 -12.61 18.64 30.72
C GLN A 297 -11.14 18.93 30.95
N LYS A 298 -10.57 18.42 32.05
CA LYS A 298 -9.13 18.39 32.25
C LYS A 298 -8.55 17.20 31.49
N TRP A 299 -7.52 17.47 30.69
CA TRP A 299 -6.80 16.46 29.91
C TRP A 299 -5.41 16.25 30.49
N GLN A 300 -4.96 15.02 30.50
CA GLN A 300 -3.58 14.66 30.73
C GLN A 300 -2.98 14.18 29.41
N LEU A 301 -1.90 14.83 28.97
CA LEU A 301 -1.10 14.37 27.84
C LEU A 301 -0.03 13.42 28.37
N MET A 302 0.07 12.24 27.74
CA MET A 302 1.12 11.27 27.99
C MET A 302 1.87 11.05 26.67
N ASP A 303 3.22 11.11 26.74
CA ASP A 303 4.12 10.85 25.60
C ASP A 303 4.66 9.41 25.66
#